data_5ff083c20c75eeed1a8d94203a4e2eb3
#
_entry.id   5ff083c20c75eeed1a8d94203a4e2eb3
#
_cell.length_a   1.000
_cell.length_b   1.000
_cell.length_c   1.000
_cell.angle_alpha   90.00
_cell.angle_beta   90.00
_cell.angle_gamma   90.00
#
_symmetry.space_group_name_H-M   'P 1'
#
loop_
_entity.id
_entity.type
_entity.pdbx_description
1 polymer ?
#
loop_
_entity_poly.entity_id
_entity_poly.type
_entity_poly.pdbx_seq_one_letter_code
_entity_poly.pdbx_strand_id
1 'polypeptide(L)'
;VSWENGFHLINTMGSMMKDELIGAQMIYPIVDDEWNVDQNMKDLVMSELSNAEAYLSINLGGFIVIGGDKSAIKKLSKILPVKDKYPLIIPYHGAFHTPLLESISQSARKLIDPSIFNKPSIPLIDGTGKVWSPYASDPNQIMEYTLGHQVQNTFDFTSSVTVALKEFCPDKVLLLGPGNSLGGPVGQI
;
A
#
# COMPACT_ATOMS: atom_id res chain seq x y z
N VAL A 1 -16.39 7.75 8.37
CA VAL A 1 -16.71 6.91 9.56
C VAL A 1 -16.54 7.71 10.84
N SER A 2 -17.32 7.40 11.92
CA SER A 2 -17.05 7.93 13.26
C SER A 2 -15.76 7.36 13.83
N TRP A 3 -15.28 7.91 14.97
CA TRP A 3 -14.10 7.37 15.66
C TRP A 3 -14.27 5.91 16.08
N GLU A 4 -15.41 5.57 16.67
CA GLU A 4 -15.73 4.22 17.12
C GLU A 4 -15.80 3.24 15.95
N ASN A 5 -16.48 3.63 14.88
CA ASN A 5 -16.61 2.80 13.68
C ASN A 5 -15.25 2.66 12.96
N GLY A 6 -14.44 3.72 12.92
CA GLY A 6 -13.09 3.68 12.38
C GLY A 6 -12.19 2.72 13.17
N PHE A 7 -12.24 2.78 14.50
CA PHE A 7 -11.50 1.85 15.35
C PHE A 7 -11.96 0.40 15.17
N HIS A 8 -13.29 0.19 15.10
CA HIS A 8 -13.85 -1.14 14.83
C HIS A 8 -13.42 -1.68 13.47
N LEU A 9 -13.47 -0.87 12.42
CA LEU A 9 -13.02 -1.23 11.08
C LEU A 9 -11.55 -1.66 11.08
N ILE A 10 -10.66 -0.84 11.64
CA ILE A 10 -9.22 -1.13 11.68
C ILE A 10 -8.93 -2.39 12.49
N ASN A 11 -9.58 -2.55 13.65
CA ASN A 11 -9.39 -3.72 14.50
C ASN A 11 -9.89 -5.01 13.83
N THR A 12 -11.04 -4.95 13.17
CA THR A 12 -11.60 -6.10 12.43
C THR A 12 -10.68 -6.51 11.29
N MET A 13 -10.27 -5.56 10.46
CA MET A 13 -9.35 -5.81 9.33
C MET A 13 -8.01 -6.34 9.82
N GLY A 14 -7.44 -5.74 10.89
CA GLY A 14 -6.17 -6.17 11.47
C GLY A 14 -6.24 -7.59 12.05
N SER A 15 -7.34 -7.95 12.71
CA SER A 15 -7.54 -9.31 13.25
C SER A 15 -7.63 -10.33 12.12
N MET A 16 -8.42 -10.09 11.09
CA MET A 16 -8.53 -10.98 9.93
C MET A 16 -7.18 -11.19 9.24
N MET A 17 -6.43 -10.12 9.01
CA MET A 17 -5.11 -10.18 8.38
C MET A 17 -4.08 -10.90 9.25
N LYS A 18 -4.18 -10.80 10.59
CA LYS A 18 -3.32 -11.50 11.52
C LYS A 18 -3.63 -12.99 11.59
N ASP A 19 -4.91 -13.34 11.64
CA ASP A 19 -5.35 -14.73 11.82
C ASP A 19 -5.08 -15.57 10.57
N GLU A 20 -5.18 -14.96 9.39
CA GLU A 20 -4.92 -15.60 8.10
C GLU A 20 -3.58 -15.19 7.49
N LEU A 21 -2.54 -14.85 8.22
CA LEU A 21 -1.28 -14.27 7.73
C LEU A 21 -0.78 -14.91 6.41
N ILE A 22 -1.36 -14.47 5.28
CA ILE A 22 -1.12 -14.99 3.94
C ILE A 22 0.14 -14.36 3.36
N GLY A 23 1.07 -15.18 2.93
CA GLY A 23 2.28 -14.74 2.24
C GLY A 23 3.28 -13.97 3.10
N ALA A 24 4.02 -13.09 2.46
CA ALA A 24 5.01 -12.19 3.06
C ALA A 24 5.21 -10.93 2.20
N GLN A 25 5.90 -9.95 2.75
CA GLN A 25 6.36 -8.76 2.03
C GLN A 25 7.87 -8.56 2.18
N MET A 26 8.48 -7.94 1.19
CA MET A 26 9.82 -7.37 1.30
C MET A 26 9.88 -5.99 0.66
N ILE A 27 10.78 -5.14 1.14
CA ILE A 27 11.05 -3.81 0.61
C ILE A 27 12.39 -3.80 -0.12
N TYR A 28 12.44 -3.10 -1.25
CA TYR A 28 13.63 -2.96 -2.08
C TYR A 28 13.77 -1.53 -2.64
N PRO A 29 14.98 -0.91 -2.59
CA PRO A 29 15.22 0.41 -3.15
C PRO A 29 15.38 0.34 -4.68
N ILE A 30 14.82 1.33 -5.35
CA ILE A 30 14.93 1.52 -6.80
C ILE A 30 15.50 2.90 -7.13
N VAL A 31 16.43 3.38 -6.33
CA VAL A 31 17.10 4.68 -6.51
C VAL A 31 18.58 4.50 -6.72
N ASP A 32 19.19 5.44 -7.44
CA ASP A 32 20.63 5.58 -7.55
C ASP A 32 21.25 6.25 -6.30
N ASP A 33 22.55 6.56 -6.35
CA ASP A 33 23.28 7.19 -5.24
C ASP A 33 22.90 8.67 -5.03
N GLU A 34 22.24 9.29 -6.02
CA GLU A 34 21.71 10.65 -5.97
C GLU A 34 20.22 10.70 -5.60
N TRP A 35 19.65 9.57 -5.20
CA TRP A 35 18.22 9.40 -4.84
C TRP A 35 17.23 9.59 -5.97
N ASN A 36 17.67 9.56 -7.23
CA ASN A 36 16.77 9.50 -8.38
C ASN A 36 16.31 8.07 -8.62
N VAL A 37 15.11 7.92 -9.19
CA VAL A 37 14.62 6.58 -9.57
C VAL A 37 15.52 5.98 -10.65
N ASP A 38 16.15 4.85 -10.34
CA ASP A 38 16.90 4.04 -11.30
C ASP A 38 15.92 3.16 -12.10
N GLN A 39 15.65 3.59 -13.33
CA GLN A 39 14.70 2.89 -14.21
C GLN A 39 15.16 1.47 -14.54
N ASN A 40 16.46 1.23 -14.69
CA ASN A 40 17.01 -0.10 -14.99
C ASN A 40 16.77 -1.06 -13.80
N MET A 41 16.99 -0.56 -12.59
CA MET A 41 16.71 -1.34 -11.38
C MET A 41 15.22 -1.61 -11.22
N LYS A 42 14.37 -0.63 -11.49
CA LYS A 42 12.92 -0.80 -11.47
C LYS A 42 12.46 -1.86 -12.47
N ASP A 43 12.94 -1.80 -13.71
CA ASP A 43 12.60 -2.76 -14.77
C ASP A 43 13.10 -4.17 -14.42
N LEU A 44 14.30 -4.30 -13.85
CA LEU A 44 14.81 -5.56 -13.34
C LEU A 44 13.87 -6.15 -12.28
N VAL A 45 13.52 -5.37 -11.27
CA VAL A 45 12.60 -5.83 -10.21
C VAL A 45 11.27 -6.26 -10.82
N MET A 46 10.67 -5.45 -11.69
CA MET A 46 9.37 -5.75 -12.30
C MET A 46 9.40 -7.03 -13.14
N SER A 47 10.49 -7.29 -13.88
CA SER A 47 10.66 -8.55 -14.62
C SER A 47 10.74 -9.76 -13.71
N GLU A 48 11.47 -9.63 -12.59
CA GLU A 48 11.63 -10.74 -11.63
C GLU A 48 10.34 -11.03 -10.84
N LEU A 49 9.45 -10.04 -10.64
CA LEU A 49 8.13 -10.28 -10.04
C LEU A 49 7.33 -11.30 -10.85
N SER A 50 7.28 -11.15 -12.16
CA SER A 50 6.55 -12.07 -13.06
C SER A 50 7.14 -13.48 -13.02
N ASN A 51 8.48 -13.58 -12.99
CA ASN A 51 9.21 -14.86 -12.94
C ASN A 51 9.03 -15.61 -11.61
N ALA A 52 8.73 -14.89 -10.54
CA ALA A 52 8.60 -15.45 -9.20
C ALA A 52 7.15 -15.62 -8.74
N GLU A 53 6.16 -15.24 -9.56
CA GLU A 53 4.74 -15.19 -9.19
C GLU A 53 4.51 -14.30 -7.96
N ALA A 54 5.18 -13.14 -7.94
CA ALA A 54 5.06 -12.12 -6.92
C ALA A 54 4.43 -10.84 -7.49
N TYR A 55 4.02 -9.94 -6.62
CA TYR A 55 3.23 -8.77 -6.97
C TYR A 55 3.88 -7.49 -6.46
N LEU A 56 3.72 -6.41 -7.21
CA LEU A 56 3.97 -5.07 -6.67
C LEU A 56 2.88 -4.77 -5.64
N SER A 57 3.29 -4.71 -4.38
CA SER A 57 2.39 -4.45 -3.25
C SER A 57 2.22 -2.95 -3.03
N ILE A 58 3.32 -2.21 -2.89
CA ILE A 58 3.29 -0.75 -2.70
C ILE A 58 4.33 -0.09 -3.60
N ASN A 59 3.93 0.94 -4.32
CA ASN A 59 4.84 1.89 -4.96
C ASN A 59 5.11 3.04 -3.96
N LEU A 60 6.32 3.09 -3.40
CA LEU A 60 6.64 3.87 -2.20
C LEU A 60 7.80 4.85 -2.47
N GLY A 61 7.62 5.77 -3.40
CA GLY A 61 8.67 6.72 -3.80
C GLY A 61 9.87 5.98 -4.41
N GLY A 62 11.05 6.17 -3.83
CA GLY A 62 12.29 5.48 -4.22
C GLY A 62 12.37 4.00 -3.81
N PHE A 63 11.29 3.43 -3.27
CA PHE A 63 11.21 2.03 -2.86
C PHE A 63 10.04 1.32 -3.51
N ILE A 64 10.19 0.01 -3.67
CA ILE A 64 9.11 -0.91 -4.02
C ILE A 64 8.90 -1.87 -2.85
N VAL A 65 7.64 -2.07 -2.45
CA VAL A 65 7.27 -3.18 -1.58
C VAL A 65 6.68 -4.30 -2.45
N ILE A 66 7.24 -5.48 -2.29
CA ILE A 66 6.89 -6.68 -3.06
C ILE A 66 6.13 -7.61 -2.13
N GLY A 67 4.98 -8.11 -2.57
CA GLY A 67 4.19 -9.10 -1.85
C GLY A 67 4.07 -10.39 -2.65
N GLY A 68 4.00 -11.52 -1.96
CA GLY A 68 3.87 -12.82 -2.59
C GLY A 68 3.84 -13.95 -1.57
N ASP A 69 3.76 -15.19 -2.06
CA ASP A 69 3.95 -16.34 -1.19
C ASP A 69 5.33 -16.31 -0.53
N LYS A 70 5.43 -16.88 0.67
CA LYS A 70 6.70 -16.91 1.43
C LYS A 70 7.85 -17.50 0.63
N SER A 71 7.59 -18.50 -0.21
CA SER A 71 8.57 -19.11 -1.11
C SER A 71 9.03 -18.15 -2.22
N ALA A 72 8.10 -17.42 -2.84
CA ALA A 72 8.37 -16.41 -3.86
C ALA A 72 9.23 -15.28 -3.30
N ILE A 73 8.86 -14.72 -2.14
CA ILE A 73 9.61 -13.67 -1.46
C ILE A 73 11.01 -14.13 -1.09
N LYS A 74 11.16 -15.36 -0.57
CA LYS A 74 12.48 -15.94 -0.26
C LYS A 74 13.32 -16.19 -1.50
N LYS A 75 12.71 -16.53 -2.64
CA LYS A 75 13.40 -16.68 -3.93
C LYS A 75 13.90 -15.32 -4.41
N LEU A 76 13.04 -14.32 -4.46
CA LEU A 76 13.37 -12.97 -4.90
C LEU A 76 14.45 -12.31 -4.03
N SER A 77 14.42 -12.52 -2.72
CA SER A 77 15.46 -11.99 -1.82
C SER A 77 16.87 -12.52 -2.07
N LYS A 78 17.00 -13.60 -2.86
CA LYS A 78 18.30 -14.16 -3.27
C LYS A 78 18.71 -13.78 -4.69
N ILE A 79 17.73 -13.41 -5.53
CA ILE A 79 17.95 -13.07 -6.95
C ILE A 79 18.26 -11.58 -7.10
N LEU A 80 17.54 -10.72 -6.36
CA LEU A 80 17.74 -9.28 -6.45
C LEU A 80 19.12 -8.89 -5.92
N PRO A 81 19.81 -7.95 -6.57
CA PRO A 81 21.12 -7.47 -6.13
C PRO A 81 21.08 -6.96 -4.68
N VAL A 82 22.12 -7.27 -3.93
CA VAL A 82 22.24 -6.75 -2.55
C VAL A 82 22.64 -5.28 -2.60
N LYS A 83 21.84 -4.42 -1.97
CA LYS A 83 22.09 -2.98 -1.80
C LYS A 83 21.93 -2.64 -0.32
N ASP A 84 23.02 -2.41 0.40
CA ASP A 84 23.07 -2.27 1.86
C ASP A 84 22.38 -3.44 2.59
N LYS A 85 21.29 -3.14 3.30
CA LYS A 85 20.46 -4.13 4.02
C LYS A 85 19.34 -4.75 3.18
N TYR A 86 19.24 -4.35 1.92
CA TYR A 86 18.17 -4.82 1.03
C TYR A 86 18.66 -5.92 0.08
N PRO A 87 17.78 -6.84 -0.35
CA PRO A 87 16.34 -6.93 -0.06
C PRO A 87 16.04 -7.19 1.42
N LEU A 88 15.05 -6.48 2.00
CA LEU A 88 14.65 -6.64 3.40
C LEU A 88 13.26 -7.25 3.49
N ILE A 89 13.17 -8.50 3.94
CA ILE A 89 11.88 -9.14 4.25
C ILE A 89 11.32 -8.51 5.53
N ILE A 90 10.08 -8.04 5.46
CA ILE A 90 9.44 -7.34 6.58
C ILE A 90 8.86 -8.37 7.54
N PRO A 91 9.33 -8.40 8.81
CA PRO A 91 8.86 -9.37 9.79
C PRO A 91 7.35 -9.20 10.08
N TYR A 92 6.64 -10.31 10.27
CA TYR A 92 5.23 -10.34 10.65
C TYR A 92 4.28 -9.66 9.65
N HIS A 93 4.70 -9.46 8.38
CA HIS A 93 3.85 -8.96 7.32
C HIS A 93 3.32 -10.09 6.45
N GLY A 94 2.04 -9.97 6.05
CA GLY A 94 1.43 -10.75 4.98
C GLY A 94 1.66 -10.10 3.61
N ALA A 95 1.16 -10.74 2.55
CA ALA A 95 1.22 -10.21 1.18
C ALA A 95 0.15 -9.11 0.95
N PHE A 96 0.18 -8.04 1.77
CA PHE A 96 -0.79 -6.95 1.70
C PHE A 96 -0.80 -6.28 0.32
N HIS A 97 -1.95 -5.74 -0.08
CA HIS A 97 -2.16 -5.07 -1.36
C HIS A 97 -1.80 -5.95 -2.57
N THR A 98 -2.16 -7.23 -2.49
CA THR A 98 -1.99 -8.20 -3.58
C THR A 98 -3.25 -9.06 -3.76
N PRO A 99 -3.44 -9.69 -4.93
CA PRO A 99 -4.58 -10.60 -5.18
C PRO A 99 -4.67 -11.78 -4.20
N LEU A 100 -3.59 -12.11 -3.50
CA LEU A 100 -3.58 -13.19 -2.50
C LEU A 100 -4.54 -12.92 -1.33
N LEU A 101 -4.94 -11.66 -1.11
CA LEU A 101 -5.88 -11.26 -0.04
C LEU A 101 -7.34 -11.20 -0.49
N GLU A 102 -7.71 -11.84 -1.59
CA GLU A 102 -9.10 -11.85 -2.06
C GLU A 102 -10.07 -12.42 -1.03
N SER A 103 -9.72 -13.51 -0.34
CA SER A 103 -10.53 -14.11 0.73
C SER A 103 -10.79 -13.13 1.88
N ILE A 104 -9.77 -12.37 2.27
CA ILE A 104 -9.87 -11.34 3.31
C ILE A 104 -10.83 -10.23 2.86
N SER A 105 -10.68 -9.75 1.62
CA SER A 105 -11.56 -8.72 1.06
C SER A 105 -13.03 -9.19 1.03
N GLN A 106 -13.29 -10.41 0.59
CA GLN A 106 -14.64 -10.98 0.55
C GLN A 106 -15.24 -11.13 1.97
N SER A 107 -14.44 -11.55 2.93
CA SER A 107 -14.87 -11.70 4.33
C SER A 107 -15.14 -10.32 4.96
N ALA A 108 -14.28 -9.33 4.70
CA ALA A 108 -14.44 -7.96 5.19
C ALA A 108 -15.76 -7.33 4.72
N ARG A 109 -16.11 -7.50 3.44
CA ARG A 109 -17.37 -7.00 2.87
C ARG A 109 -18.62 -7.63 3.47
N LYS A 110 -18.50 -8.84 4.02
CA LYS A 110 -19.62 -9.53 4.71
C LYS A 110 -19.75 -9.10 6.17
N LEU A 111 -18.64 -8.77 6.83
CA LEU A 111 -18.59 -8.47 8.25
C LEU A 111 -18.77 -6.99 8.57
N ILE A 112 -18.29 -6.11 7.68
CA ILE A 112 -18.33 -4.66 7.91
C ILE A 112 -19.66 -4.10 7.40
N ASP A 113 -20.39 -3.44 8.31
CA ASP A 113 -21.65 -2.76 7.95
C ASP A 113 -21.38 -1.59 6.99
N PRO A 114 -21.97 -1.58 5.78
CA PRO A 114 -21.83 -0.49 4.83
C PRO A 114 -22.23 0.88 5.38
N SER A 115 -23.16 0.92 6.33
CA SER A 115 -23.69 2.17 6.92
C SER A 115 -22.66 2.99 7.68
N ILE A 116 -21.52 2.40 8.04
CA ILE A 116 -20.44 3.13 8.71
C ILE A 116 -19.68 4.08 7.77
N PHE A 117 -19.77 3.87 6.45
CA PHE A 117 -19.10 4.72 5.47
C PHE A 117 -19.94 5.95 5.17
N ASN A 118 -19.31 7.12 5.22
CA ASN A 118 -19.95 8.40 5.01
C ASN A 118 -19.21 9.18 3.93
N LYS A 119 -19.86 10.19 3.35
CA LYS A 119 -19.16 11.17 2.52
C LYS A 119 -18.04 11.81 3.32
N PRO A 120 -16.85 12.00 2.73
CA PRO A 120 -15.77 12.71 3.41
C PRO A 120 -16.15 14.18 3.63
N SER A 121 -15.72 14.77 4.74
CA SER A 121 -15.85 16.20 4.99
C SER A 121 -14.72 17.04 4.40
N ILE A 122 -13.61 16.39 4.05
CA ILE A 122 -12.44 16.96 3.36
C ILE A 122 -12.10 16.07 2.17
N PRO A 123 -11.42 16.57 1.13
CA PRO A 123 -10.92 15.70 0.06
C PRO A 123 -10.01 14.60 0.62
N LEU A 124 -10.21 13.37 0.15
CA LEU A 124 -9.33 12.23 0.44
C LEU A 124 -8.68 11.78 -0.85
N ILE A 125 -7.43 11.37 -0.79
CA ILE A 125 -6.70 10.80 -1.93
C ILE A 125 -6.42 9.34 -1.61
N ASP A 126 -6.82 8.45 -2.49
CA ASP A 126 -6.63 7.02 -2.31
C ASP A 126 -5.32 6.51 -2.93
N GLY A 127 -5.02 5.23 -2.72
CA GLY A 127 -3.81 4.57 -3.23
C GLY A 127 -3.79 4.35 -4.75
N THR A 128 -4.71 4.93 -5.50
CA THR A 128 -4.66 5.03 -6.97
C THR A 128 -4.41 6.46 -7.44
N GLY A 129 -4.33 7.41 -6.51
CA GLY A 129 -4.29 8.84 -6.80
C GLY A 129 -5.65 9.46 -7.07
N LYS A 130 -6.76 8.71 -6.91
CA LYS A 130 -8.11 9.26 -7.08
C LYS A 130 -8.48 10.16 -5.91
N VAL A 131 -9.04 11.34 -6.23
CA VAL A 131 -9.56 12.29 -5.25
C VAL A 131 -11.04 12.01 -4.98
N TRP A 132 -11.36 11.72 -3.74
CA TRP A 132 -12.73 11.59 -3.23
C TRP A 132 -13.19 12.95 -2.70
N SER A 133 -14.02 13.63 -3.49
CA SER A 133 -14.54 14.96 -3.16
C SER A 133 -15.66 14.89 -2.11
N PRO A 134 -15.71 15.83 -1.15
CA PRO A 134 -16.84 15.96 -0.21
C PRO A 134 -18.21 16.14 -0.90
N TYR A 135 -18.21 16.67 -2.11
CA TYR A 135 -19.44 16.99 -2.83
C TYR A 135 -19.97 15.86 -3.70
N ALA A 136 -19.09 15.10 -4.33
CA ALA A 136 -19.45 14.15 -5.39
C ALA A 136 -19.17 12.67 -5.06
N SER A 137 -18.56 12.37 -3.91
CA SER A 137 -18.23 10.97 -3.56
C SER A 137 -19.44 10.20 -3.08
N ASP A 138 -19.55 8.96 -3.54
CA ASP A 138 -20.49 7.95 -3.06
C ASP A 138 -19.85 7.11 -1.95
N PRO A 139 -20.42 7.04 -0.75
CA PRO A 139 -19.94 6.20 0.35
C PRO A 139 -19.78 4.73 -0.02
N ASN A 140 -20.64 4.19 -0.89
CA ASN A 140 -20.56 2.81 -1.33
C ASN A 140 -19.29 2.57 -2.18
N GLN A 141 -18.92 3.52 -3.04
CA GLN A 141 -17.68 3.44 -3.81
C GLN A 141 -16.44 3.54 -2.92
N ILE A 142 -16.49 4.37 -1.86
CA ILE A 142 -15.42 4.45 -0.86
C ILE A 142 -15.28 3.12 -0.11
N MET A 143 -16.40 2.51 0.27
CA MET A 143 -16.41 1.17 0.89
C MET A 143 -15.80 0.13 -0.05
N GLU A 144 -16.25 0.08 -1.30
CA GLU A 144 -15.71 -0.87 -2.31
C GLU A 144 -14.21 -0.68 -2.56
N TYR A 145 -13.75 0.57 -2.56
CA TYR A 145 -12.32 0.84 -2.61
C TYR A 145 -11.60 0.31 -1.36
N THR A 146 -12.11 0.67 -0.16
CA THR A 146 -11.44 0.38 1.12
C THR A 146 -11.37 -1.11 1.44
N LEU A 147 -12.49 -1.84 1.24
CA LEU A 147 -12.59 -3.27 1.58
C LEU A 147 -12.22 -4.18 0.41
N GLY A 148 -12.17 -3.65 -0.80
CA GLY A 148 -11.89 -4.38 -2.03
C GLY A 148 -10.57 -3.98 -2.65
N HIS A 149 -10.59 -2.94 -3.46
CA HIS A 149 -9.44 -2.55 -4.28
C HIS A 149 -8.15 -2.37 -3.47
N GLN A 150 -8.22 -1.61 -2.38
CA GLN A 150 -7.05 -1.34 -1.52
C GLN A 150 -6.47 -2.61 -0.89
N VAL A 151 -7.30 -3.61 -0.61
CA VAL A 151 -6.84 -4.88 -0.01
C VAL A 151 -6.10 -5.75 -1.01
N GLN A 152 -6.58 -5.79 -2.26
CA GLN A 152 -6.17 -6.78 -3.28
C GLN A 152 -5.23 -6.24 -4.35
N ASN A 153 -5.08 -4.92 -4.46
CA ASN A 153 -4.32 -4.31 -5.54
C ASN A 153 -3.22 -3.40 -5.00
N THR A 154 -2.23 -3.16 -5.83
CA THR A 154 -1.10 -2.28 -5.52
C THR A 154 -1.58 -0.95 -4.92
N PHE A 155 -0.99 -0.57 -3.80
CA PHE A 155 -1.16 0.75 -3.22
C PHE A 155 -0.10 1.69 -3.80
N ASP A 156 -0.51 2.59 -4.70
CA ASP A 156 0.40 3.57 -5.30
C ASP A 156 0.51 4.83 -4.43
N PHE A 157 1.33 4.73 -3.38
CA PHE A 157 1.61 5.86 -2.49
C PHE A 157 2.28 7.01 -3.23
N THR A 158 3.13 6.72 -4.20
CA THR A 158 3.81 7.74 -5.02
C THR A 158 2.81 8.61 -5.75
N SER A 159 1.84 7.99 -6.45
CA SER A 159 0.78 8.73 -7.13
C SER A 159 -0.08 9.53 -6.17
N SER A 160 -0.43 8.95 -5.01
CA SER A 160 -1.24 9.63 -3.99
C SER A 160 -0.57 10.91 -3.48
N VAL A 161 0.71 10.83 -3.14
CA VAL A 161 1.49 11.99 -2.68
C VAL A 161 1.69 13.00 -3.81
N THR A 162 1.99 12.53 -5.02
CA THR A 162 2.14 13.40 -6.20
C THR A 162 0.87 14.21 -6.47
N VAL A 163 -0.31 13.58 -6.41
CA VAL A 163 -1.60 14.27 -6.54
C VAL A 163 -1.81 15.28 -5.41
N ALA A 164 -1.49 14.90 -4.17
CA ALA A 164 -1.59 15.80 -3.03
C ALA A 164 -0.75 17.07 -3.22
N LEU A 165 0.48 16.91 -3.68
CA LEU A 165 1.40 18.04 -3.89
C LEU A 165 1.00 18.90 -5.09
N LYS A 166 0.65 18.28 -6.23
CA LYS A 166 0.40 19.01 -7.47
C LYS A 166 -0.98 19.64 -7.55
N GLU A 167 -2.02 18.93 -7.07
CA GLU A 167 -3.41 19.42 -7.18
C GLU A 167 -3.80 20.34 -6.02
N PHE A 168 -3.21 20.16 -4.85
CA PHE A 168 -3.59 20.92 -3.65
C PHE A 168 -2.52 21.94 -3.22
N CYS A 169 -1.30 21.87 -3.74
CA CYS A 169 -0.18 22.79 -3.46
C CYS A 169 -0.06 23.16 -1.98
N PRO A 170 0.02 22.19 -1.04
CA PRO A 170 -0.03 22.47 0.38
C PRO A 170 1.22 23.21 0.85
N ASP A 171 1.08 24.19 1.76
CA ASP A 171 2.20 24.84 2.43
C ASP A 171 2.96 23.90 3.36
N LYS A 172 2.27 22.88 3.87
CA LYS A 172 2.83 21.89 4.82
C LYS A 172 2.22 20.51 4.58
N VAL A 173 3.05 19.48 4.72
CA VAL A 173 2.65 18.09 4.75
C VAL A 173 2.88 17.55 6.16
N LEU A 174 1.83 17.08 6.82
CA LEU A 174 1.90 16.47 8.14
C LEU A 174 1.89 14.95 8.02
N LEU A 175 2.98 14.31 8.40
CA LEU A 175 3.08 12.86 8.47
C LEU A 175 2.59 12.38 9.83
N LEU A 176 1.47 11.67 9.84
CA LEU A 176 0.90 11.12 11.07
C LEU A 176 1.67 9.86 11.49
N GLY A 177 1.95 9.77 12.81
CA GLY A 177 2.54 8.56 13.39
C GLY A 177 1.57 7.35 13.43
N PRO A 178 2.03 6.25 14.03
CA PRO A 178 3.27 6.11 14.80
C PRO A 178 4.52 5.97 13.91
N GLY A 179 5.66 6.46 14.40
CA GLY A 179 6.94 6.38 13.73
C GLY A 179 7.17 7.45 12.66
N ASN A 180 8.23 7.29 11.87
CA ASN A 180 8.69 8.24 10.86
C ASN A 180 9.04 7.59 9.51
N SER A 181 8.56 6.38 9.26
CA SER A 181 8.92 5.59 8.08
C SER A 181 8.54 6.22 6.74
N LEU A 182 7.55 7.12 6.73
CA LEU A 182 7.09 7.80 5.51
C LEU A 182 7.88 9.06 5.17
N GLY A 183 8.73 9.56 6.07
CA GLY A 183 9.50 10.78 5.83
C GLY A 183 10.44 10.67 4.63
N GLY A 184 11.18 9.57 4.52
CA GLY A 184 12.05 9.29 3.37
C GLY A 184 11.27 9.23 2.05
N PRO A 185 10.27 8.35 1.91
CA PRO A 185 9.45 8.27 0.71
C PRO A 185 8.79 9.58 0.27
N VAL A 186 8.22 10.35 1.21
CA VAL A 186 7.59 11.64 0.88
C VAL A 186 8.62 12.68 0.45
N GLY A 187 9.80 12.70 1.10
CA GLY A 187 10.87 13.63 0.73
C GLY A 187 11.55 13.30 -0.60
N GLN A 188 11.41 12.06 -1.08
CA GLN A 188 11.96 11.60 -2.35
C GLN A 188 10.97 11.82 -3.53
N ILE A 189 9.64 11.84 -3.28
CA ILE A 189 8.60 12.15 -4.27
C ILE A 189 8.57 13.66 -4.58
#